data_f1036988d551fff45ad7cc8573034713
#
_entry.id   f1036988d551fff45ad7cc8573034713
#
_cell.length_a   1.000
_cell.length_b   1.000
_cell.length_c   1.000
_cell.angle_alpha   90.00
_cell.angle_beta   90.00
_cell.angle_gamma   90.00
#
_symmetry.space_group_name_H-M   'P 1'
#
loop_
_entity.id
_entity.type
_entity.pdbx_description
1 polymer ?
#
loop_
_entity_poly.entity_id
_entity_poly.type
_entity_poly.pdbx_seq_one_letter_code
_entity_poly.pdbx_strand_id
1 'polypeptide(L)'
;MTAAAVSTTRTLLSGKPLRALAALILIVNGLLPALWILLTSFKTEAELTQKPITWLPHAPTLQNYFQAFSDQPLLTFLFNSFMVALLSTILTLFISVLAAYALARLNLRFRDLIMSLIIAVSTFPLVTLLVPLFETMRALGLLNTWTALILPYTVLSLPVCTLVLTSFFESIPRDLENAAMVDGCTRFGALFRIVVPLAAPGVFTAGILAFVNSWDEFLLALSFNSNPALRTLPVGIQLYQGEFAFPWPVISAALVVGIVPVAILIVIFQERVVSGLTAGGLKG
;
A
#
# COMPACT_ATOMS: atom_id res chain seq x y z
N MET A 1 -18.33 -46.81 13.47
CA MET A 1 -19.15 -46.08 12.43
C MET A 1 -18.87 -44.58 12.35
N THR A 2 -17.66 -44.10 12.62
CA THR A 2 -17.36 -42.62 12.71
C THR A 2 -16.30 -42.16 11.70
N ALA A 3 -15.65 -43.05 10.95
CA ALA A 3 -14.61 -42.62 9.98
C ALA A 3 -15.15 -42.28 8.57
N ALA A 4 -16.34 -42.80 8.21
CA ALA A 4 -16.93 -42.56 6.88
C ALA A 4 -17.60 -41.16 6.74
N ALA A 5 -18.05 -40.53 7.84
CA ALA A 5 -18.71 -39.24 7.81
C ALA A 5 -17.73 -38.05 7.62
N VAL A 6 -16.47 -38.21 8.05
CA VAL A 6 -15.45 -37.13 7.93
C VAL A 6 -14.86 -37.06 6.51
N SER A 7 -14.88 -38.19 5.75
CA SER A 7 -14.38 -38.19 4.37
C SER A 7 -15.35 -37.54 3.38
N THR A 8 -16.66 -37.62 3.65
CA THR A 8 -17.70 -37.07 2.75
C THR A 8 -17.77 -35.54 2.78
N THR A 9 -17.48 -34.91 3.92
CA THR A 9 -17.44 -33.43 4.05
C THR A 9 -16.23 -32.82 3.35
N ARG A 10 -15.10 -33.53 3.28
CA ARG A 10 -13.91 -33.05 2.55
C ARG A 10 -14.06 -33.07 1.02
N THR A 11 -14.87 -33.99 0.48
CA THR A 11 -15.11 -34.12 -0.97
C THR A 11 -16.09 -33.09 -1.51
N LEU A 12 -17.02 -32.59 -0.69
CA LEU A 12 -17.98 -31.54 -1.10
C LEU A 12 -17.32 -30.16 -1.24
N LEU A 13 -16.23 -29.88 -0.51
CA LEU A 13 -15.46 -28.62 -0.62
C LEU A 13 -14.41 -28.63 -1.74
N SER A 14 -14.16 -29.76 -2.39
CA SER A 14 -13.16 -29.87 -3.47
C SER A 14 -13.72 -29.65 -4.88
N GLY A 15 -15.02 -29.39 -5.02
CA GLY A 15 -15.66 -29.19 -6.32
C GLY A 15 -15.22 -27.88 -6.99
N LYS A 16 -14.77 -27.96 -8.25
CA LYS A 16 -14.46 -26.78 -9.08
C LYS A 16 -15.58 -25.72 -9.05
N PRO A 17 -16.89 -26.09 -9.10
CA PRO A 17 -17.98 -25.09 -9.05
C PRO A 17 -18.06 -24.35 -7.71
N LEU A 18 -17.80 -25.01 -6.58
CA LEU A 18 -17.84 -24.38 -5.26
C LEU A 18 -16.68 -23.37 -5.09
N ARG A 19 -15.50 -23.70 -5.59
CA ARG A 19 -14.34 -22.77 -5.61
C ARG A 19 -14.62 -21.57 -6.52
N ALA A 20 -15.21 -21.80 -7.69
CA ALA A 20 -15.59 -20.73 -8.61
C ALA A 20 -16.67 -19.81 -7.99
N LEU A 21 -17.66 -20.37 -7.31
CA LEU A 21 -18.69 -19.60 -6.60
C LEU A 21 -18.08 -18.79 -5.45
N ALA A 22 -17.20 -19.39 -4.64
CA ALA A 22 -16.50 -18.68 -3.56
C ALA A 22 -15.63 -17.55 -4.10
N ALA A 23 -14.89 -17.79 -5.18
CA ALA A 23 -14.08 -16.76 -5.85
C ALA A 23 -14.97 -15.62 -6.39
N LEU A 24 -16.10 -15.96 -7.03
CA LEU A 24 -17.06 -14.96 -7.53
C LEU A 24 -17.62 -14.10 -6.40
N ILE A 25 -18.03 -14.70 -5.28
CA ILE A 25 -18.53 -13.98 -4.11
C ILE A 25 -17.45 -13.02 -3.56
N LEU A 26 -16.21 -13.47 -3.45
CA LEU A 26 -15.11 -12.63 -2.99
C LEU A 26 -14.82 -11.47 -3.94
N ILE A 27 -14.83 -11.71 -5.25
CA ILE A 27 -14.63 -10.68 -6.29
C ILE A 27 -15.76 -9.65 -6.24
N VAL A 28 -17.00 -10.11 -6.24
CA VAL A 28 -18.17 -9.21 -6.19
C VAL A 28 -18.16 -8.38 -4.92
N ASN A 29 -17.93 -9.00 -3.76
CA ASN A 29 -17.88 -8.28 -2.48
C ASN A 29 -16.73 -7.26 -2.44
N GLY A 30 -15.55 -7.61 -2.97
CA GLY A 30 -14.40 -6.70 -3.01
C GLY A 30 -14.57 -5.54 -3.99
N LEU A 31 -15.23 -5.76 -5.13
CA LEU A 31 -15.42 -4.72 -6.16
C LEU A 31 -16.65 -3.84 -5.90
N LEU A 32 -17.66 -4.33 -5.17
CA LEU A 32 -18.93 -3.63 -4.98
C LEU A 32 -18.77 -2.23 -4.37
N PRO A 33 -17.94 -1.98 -3.33
CA PRO A 33 -17.74 -0.64 -2.80
C PRO A 33 -17.10 0.31 -3.82
N ALA A 34 -16.11 -0.17 -4.58
CA ALA A 34 -15.44 0.63 -5.61
C ALA A 34 -16.38 0.97 -6.76
N LEU A 35 -17.20 0.00 -7.20
CA LEU A 35 -18.24 0.22 -8.21
C LEU A 35 -19.30 1.21 -7.71
N TRP A 36 -19.67 1.14 -6.43
CA TRP A 36 -20.60 2.10 -5.85
C TRP A 36 -20.07 3.52 -5.87
N ILE A 37 -18.80 3.73 -5.47
CA ILE A 37 -18.14 5.04 -5.55
C ILE A 37 -18.09 5.51 -7.02
N LEU A 38 -17.72 4.62 -7.94
CA LEU A 38 -17.68 4.95 -9.37
C LEU A 38 -19.05 5.35 -9.90
N LEU A 39 -20.11 4.61 -9.60
CA LEU A 39 -21.48 4.94 -10.02
C LEU A 39 -21.96 6.25 -9.37
N THR A 40 -21.65 6.46 -8.09
CA THR A 40 -22.00 7.68 -7.35
C THR A 40 -21.34 8.91 -7.97
N SER A 41 -20.11 8.79 -8.48
CA SER A 41 -19.40 9.92 -9.12
C SER A 41 -20.09 10.47 -10.37
N PHE A 42 -21.00 9.68 -10.99
CA PHE A 42 -21.80 10.11 -12.15
C PHE A 42 -23.22 10.55 -11.79
N LYS A 43 -23.65 10.40 -10.53
CA LYS A 43 -25.00 10.80 -10.08
C LYS A 43 -25.06 12.28 -9.76
N THR A 44 -26.27 12.84 -9.84
CA THR A 44 -26.57 14.16 -9.30
C THR A 44 -26.82 14.07 -7.78
N GLU A 45 -26.65 15.16 -7.05
CA GLU A 45 -26.91 15.20 -5.61
C GLU A 45 -28.39 14.93 -5.31
N ALA A 46 -29.30 15.45 -6.14
CA ALA A 46 -30.73 15.21 -6.04
C ALA A 46 -31.08 13.70 -6.18
N GLU A 47 -30.37 12.97 -7.00
CA GLU A 47 -30.60 11.53 -7.20
C GLU A 47 -30.22 10.71 -5.95
N LEU A 48 -29.25 11.14 -5.17
CA LEU A 48 -28.83 10.44 -3.94
C LEU A 48 -29.86 10.53 -2.82
N THR A 49 -30.70 11.57 -2.84
CA THR A 49 -31.75 11.80 -1.84
C THR A 49 -33.10 11.19 -2.23
N GLN A 50 -33.22 10.69 -3.47
CA GLN A 50 -34.47 10.08 -3.97
C GLN A 50 -34.72 8.70 -3.34
N LYS A 51 -36.01 8.41 -3.16
CA LYS A 51 -36.50 7.07 -2.72
C LYS A 51 -37.43 6.52 -3.78
N PRO A 52 -37.26 5.25 -4.22
CA PRO A 52 -36.23 4.28 -3.79
C PRO A 52 -34.84 4.64 -4.29
N ILE A 53 -33.80 4.12 -3.62
CA ILE A 53 -32.39 4.33 -4.02
C ILE A 53 -32.16 3.72 -5.41
N THR A 54 -31.57 4.50 -6.30
CA THR A 54 -31.17 4.05 -7.64
C THR A 54 -29.80 3.41 -7.61
N TRP A 55 -29.64 2.23 -8.19
CA TRP A 55 -28.33 1.57 -8.31
C TRP A 55 -27.49 2.19 -9.43
N LEU A 56 -28.11 2.44 -10.58
CA LEU A 56 -27.48 3.06 -11.74
C LEU A 56 -27.89 4.54 -11.83
N PRO A 57 -27.02 5.43 -12.31
CA PRO A 57 -27.36 6.83 -12.52
C PRO A 57 -28.45 6.96 -13.60
N HIS A 58 -29.54 7.67 -13.32
CA HIS A 58 -30.60 7.97 -14.29
C HIS A 58 -30.17 9.05 -15.29
N ALA A 59 -29.44 10.05 -14.82
CA ALA A 59 -28.91 11.14 -15.64
C ALA A 59 -27.39 11.26 -15.40
N PRO A 60 -26.55 10.39 -16.02
CA PRO A 60 -25.13 10.43 -15.81
C PRO A 60 -24.52 11.78 -16.17
N THR A 61 -23.71 12.33 -15.28
CA THR A 61 -23.07 13.64 -15.49
C THR A 61 -21.58 13.58 -15.18
N LEU A 62 -20.77 14.34 -15.92
CA LEU A 62 -19.35 14.57 -15.63
C LEU A 62 -19.12 15.84 -14.79
N GLN A 63 -20.19 16.57 -14.47
CA GLN A 63 -20.10 17.85 -13.73
C GLN A 63 -19.36 17.68 -12.40
N ASN A 64 -19.53 16.54 -11.72
CA ASN A 64 -18.87 16.28 -10.44
C ASN A 64 -17.35 16.22 -10.57
N TYR A 65 -16.83 15.74 -11.71
CA TYR A 65 -15.39 15.76 -11.98
C TYR A 65 -14.89 17.18 -12.21
N PHE A 66 -15.61 17.99 -12.99
CA PHE A 66 -15.25 19.41 -13.16
C PHE A 66 -15.25 20.14 -11.83
N GLN A 67 -16.28 19.94 -11.00
CA GLN A 67 -16.35 20.52 -9.67
C GLN A 67 -15.21 20.03 -8.76
N ALA A 68 -14.84 18.74 -8.79
CA ALA A 68 -13.73 18.22 -8.00
C ALA A 68 -12.41 18.95 -8.30
N PHE A 69 -12.18 19.36 -9.55
CA PHE A 69 -10.98 20.12 -9.93
C PHE A 69 -11.11 21.65 -9.73
N SER A 70 -12.34 22.20 -9.73
CA SER A 70 -12.55 23.64 -9.55
C SER A 70 -12.64 24.05 -8.08
N ASP A 71 -13.27 23.22 -7.24
CA ASP A 71 -13.54 23.57 -5.85
C ASP A 71 -12.30 23.43 -4.96
N GLN A 72 -11.41 22.50 -5.30
CA GLN A 72 -10.17 22.24 -4.57
C GLN A 72 -9.00 22.01 -5.55
N PRO A 73 -7.76 22.30 -5.16
CA PRO A 73 -6.58 22.06 -5.99
C PRO A 73 -6.19 20.58 -6.04
N LEU A 74 -7.10 19.74 -6.57
CA LEU A 74 -6.99 18.28 -6.59
C LEU A 74 -5.70 17.79 -7.22
N LEU A 75 -5.22 18.44 -8.30
CA LEU A 75 -3.94 18.09 -8.94
C LEU A 75 -2.74 18.29 -8.01
N THR A 76 -2.76 19.35 -7.19
CA THR A 76 -1.71 19.59 -6.19
C THR A 76 -1.71 18.49 -5.13
N PHE A 77 -2.89 18.08 -4.66
CA PHE A 77 -3.02 16.99 -3.69
C PHE A 77 -2.52 15.67 -4.25
N LEU A 78 -2.88 15.34 -5.50
CA LEU A 78 -2.39 14.16 -6.22
C LEU A 78 -0.86 14.19 -6.37
N PHE A 79 -0.32 15.32 -6.80
CA PHE A 79 1.12 15.49 -6.98
C PHE A 79 1.88 15.33 -5.65
N ASN A 80 1.40 15.98 -4.58
CA ASN A 80 2.00 15.86 -3.26
C ASN A 80 1.97 14.40 -2.76
N SER A 81 0.80 13.73 -2.86
CA SER A 81 0.70 12.32 -2.48
C SER A 81 1.65 11.44 -3.28
N PHE A 82 1.72 11.64 -4.59
CA PHE A 82 2.61 10.87 -5.45
C PHE A 82 4.08 11.06 -5.09
N MET A 83 4.52 12.31 -4.91
CA MET A 83 5.91 12.62 -4.57
C MET A 83 6.28 12.10 -3.20
N VAL A 84 5.44 12.30 -2.18
CA VAL A 84 5.67 11.78 -0.83
C VAL A 84 5.71 10.26 -0.83
N ALA A 85 4.73 9.59 -1.46
CA ALA A 85 4.68 8.13 -1.53
C ALA A 85 5.87 7.55 -2.31
N LEU A 86 6.26 8.17 -3.43
CA LEU A 86 7.39 7.73 -4.24
C LEU A 86 8.71 7.87 -3.48
N LEU A 87 8.97 9.03 -2.89
CA LEU A 87 10.23 9.31 -2.19
C LEU A 87 10.38 8.47 -0.92
N SER A 88 9.29 8.31 -0.15
CA SER A 88 9.30 7.42 1.02
C SER A 88 9.52 5.95 0.61
N THR A 89 8.91 5.50 -0.49
CA THR A 89 9.10 4.15 -1.02
C THR A 89 10.54 3.90 -1.45
N ILE A 90 11.13 4.83 -2.20
CA ILE A 90 12.54 4.71 -2.63
C ILE A 90 13.46 4.62 -1.42
N LEU A 91 13.27 5.50 -0.44
CA LEU A 91 14.10 5.51 0.77
C LEU A 91 13.90 4.24 1.61
N THR A 92 12.64 3.79 1.75
CA THR A 92 12.30 2.52 2.43
C THR A 92 12.97 1.34 1.75
N LEU A 93 12.86 1.22 0.43
CA LEU A 93 13.46 0.11 -0.32
C LEU A 93 14.98 0.12 -0.20
N PHE A 94 15.61 1.29 -0.32
CA PHE A 94 17.06 1.40 -0.19
C PHE A 94 17.54 0.88 1.18
N ILE A 95 16.92 1.34 2.26
CA ILE A 95 17.29 0.91 3.62
C ILE A 95 16.93 -0.56 3.85
N SER A 96 15.73 -1.00 3.42
CA SER A 96 15.25 -2.37 3.62
C SER A 96 16.07 -3.39 2.85
N VAL A 97 16.54 -3.07 1.63
CA VAL A 97 17.45 -3.95 0.85
C VAL A 97 18.73 -4.21 1.62
N LEU A 98 19.33 -3.18 2.19
CA LEU A 98 20.58 -3.32 2.98
C LEU A 98 20.33 -4.10 4.28
N ALA A 99 19.24 -3.79 4.99
CA ALA A 99 18.88 -4.47 6.23
C ALA A 99 18.53 -5.95 5.97
N ALA A 100 17.73 -6.23 4.96
CA ALA A 100 17.35 -7.59 4.57
C ALA A 100 18.55 -8.42 4.11
N TYR A 101 19.47 -7.82 3.37
CA TYR A 101 20.71 -8.48 2.98
C TYR A 101 21.56 -8.85 4.21
N ALA A 102 21.72 -7.93 5.15
CA ALA A 102 22.42 -8.22 6.39
C ALA A 102 21.78 -9.37 7.18
N LEU A 103 20.44 -9.37 7.29
CA LEU A 103 19.68 -10.40 8.00
C LEU A 103 19.71 -11.76 7.29
N ALA A 104 19.65 -11.80 5.96
CA ALA A 104 19.60 -13.05 5.18
C ALA A 104 20.98 -13.68 4.94
N ARG A 105 22.04 -12.89 4.84
CA ARG A 105 23.37 -13.33 4.38
C ARG A 105 24.46 -13.28 5.43
N LEU A 106 24.40 -12.33 6.36
CA LEU A 106 25.44 -12.18 7.38
C LEU A 106 25.09 -13.03 8.62
N ASN A 107 26.12 -13.62 9.24
CA ASN A 107 25.97 -14.40 10.47
C ASN A 107 25.85 -13.44 11.68
N LEU A 108 24.68 -12.83 11.83
CA LEU A 108 24.42 -11.90 12.92
C LEU A 108 24.11 -12.66 14.22
N ARG A 109 24.88 -12.38 15.27
CA ARG A 109 24.75 -13.04 16.59
C ARG A 109 23.35 -12.93 17.21
N PHE A 110 22.63 -11.81 16.95
CA PHE A 110 21.31 -11.51 17.52
C PHE A 110 20.22 -11.41 16.44
N ARG A 111 20.36 -12.17 15.34
CA ARG A 111 19.44 -12.13 14.20
C ARG A 111 17.98 -12.29 14.63
N ASP A 112 17.68 -13.31 15.43
CA ASP A 112 16.31 -13.63 15.84
C ASP A 112 15.72 -12.56 16.77
N LEU A 113 16.54 -11.96 17.63
CA LEU A 113 16.14 -10.81 18.43
C LEU A 113 15.83 -9.60 17.57
N ILE A 114 16.67 -9.31 16.55
CA ILE A 114 16.45 -8.20 15.63
C ILE A 114 15.14 -8.43 14.85
N MET A 115 14.91 -9.63 14.34
CA MET A 115 13.68 -9.99 13.64
C MET A 115 12.45 -9.82 14.54
N SER A 116 12.53 -10.28 15.80
CA SER A 116 11.45 -10.12 16.77
C SER A 116 11.17 -8.66 17.08
N LEU A 117 12.19 -7.82 17.21
CA LEU A 117 12.03 -6.37 17.42
C LEU A 117 11.41 -5.68 16.20
N ILE A 118 11.79 -6.07 14.98
CA ILE A 118 11.19 -5.56 13.74
C ILE A 118 9.69 -5.87 13.72
N ILE A 119 9.30 -7.11 14.06
CA ILE A 119 7.89 -7.51 14.15
C ILE A 119 7.18 -6.73 15.26
N ALA A 120 7.77 -6.58 16.43
CA ALA A 120 7.18 -5.84 17.54
C ALA A 120 6.91 -4.37 17.16
N VAL A 121 7.85 -3.72 16.47
CA VAL A 121 7.67 -2.33 16.00
C VAL A 121 6.55 -2.24 14.95
N SER A 122 6.41 -3.23 14.05
CA SER A 122 5.37 -3.23 13.03
C SER A 122 3.94 -3.34 13.59
N THR A 123 3.78 -3.84 14.80
CA THR A 123 2.48 -3.97 15.48
C THR A 123 2.10 -2.75 16.32
N PHE A 124 2.99 -1.76 16.39
CA PHE A 124 2.75 -0.59 17.25
C PHE A 124 1.68 0.32 16.67
N PRO A 125 0.65 0.76 17.42
CA PRO A 125 -0.42 1.59 16.90
C PRO A 125 0.09 2.97 16.47
N LEU A 126 -0.17 3.35 15.20
CA LEU A 126 0.25 4.63 14.65
C LEU A 126 -0.21 5.84 15.49
N VAL A 127 -1.44 5.79 15.99
CA VAL A 127 -2.01 6.87 16.82
C VAL A 127 -1.16 7.17 18.05
N THR A 128 -0.56 6.16 18.66
CA THR A 128 0.33 6.33 19.83
C THR A 128 1.63 7.05 19.46
N LEU A 129 2.08 6.86 18.21
CA LEU A 129 3.31 7.49 17.70
C LEU A 129 3.07 8.93 17.21
N LEU A 130 1.82 9.36 17.05
CA LEU A 130 1.50 10.68 16.48
C LEU A 130 2.18 11.81 17.24
N VAL A 131 2.00 11.89 18.55
CA VAL A 131 2.53 12.99 19.37
C VAL A 131 4.07 12.98 19.42
N PRO A 132 4.75 11.86 19.69
CA PRO A 132 6.23 11.82 19.64
C PRO A 132 6.81 12.19 18.28
N LEU A 133 6.19 11.73 17.19
CA LEU A 133 6.64 12.06 15.84
C LEU A 133 6.40 13.54 15.52
N PHE A 134 5.24 14.09 15.92
CA PHE A 134 4.96 15.52 15.74
C PHE A 134 5.99 16.39 16.47
N GLU A 135 6.27 16.11 17.74
CA GLU A 135 7.26 16.86 18.51
C GLU A 135 8.67 16.72 17.92
N THR A 136 9.01 15.53 17.38
CA THR A 136 10.29 15.32 16.70
C THR A 136 10.38 16.15 15.43
N MET A 137 9.36 16.14 14.56
CA MET A 137 9.33 16.93 13.34
C MET A 137 9.32 18.43 13.63
N ARG A 138 8.63 18.84 14.70
CA ARG A 138 8.63 20.22 15.19
C ARG A 138 10.01 20.67 15.67
N ALA A 139 10.68 19.86 16.49
CA ALA A 139 12.00 20.16 17.00
C ALA A 139 13.06 20.25 15.88
N LEU A 140 12.89 19.47 14.80
CA LEU A 140 13.74 19.52 13.61
C LEU A 140 13.37 20.67 12.65
N GLY A 141 12.29 21.42 12.90
CA GLY A 141 11.82 22.48 12.01
C GLY A 141 11.26 21.97 10.67
N LEU A 142 10.83 20.70 10.59
CA LEU A 142 10.39 20.06 9.36
C LEU A 142 8.88 20.13 9.11
N LEU A 143 8.06 20.58 10.08
CA LEU A 143 6.62 20.72 9.87
C LEU A 143 6.32 21.57 8.64
N ASN A 144 5.23 21.27 7.95
CA ASN A 144 4.88 21.89 6.67
C ASN A 144 5.95 21.68 5.58
N THR A 145 6.50 20.50 5.49
CA THR A 145 7.37 20.06 4.38
C THR A 145 7.01 18.61 3.98
N TRP A 146 7.38 18.21 2.78
CA TRP A 146 7.28 16.79 2.38
C TRP A 146 8.14 15.88 3.26
N THR A 147 9.30 16.37 3.72
CA THR A 147 10.22 15.62 4.57
C THR A 147 9.58 15.20 5.89
N ALA A 148 8.68 16.04 6.45
CA ALA A 148 7.91 15.69 7.65
C ALA A 148 7.06 14.43 7.49
N LEU A 149 6.66 14.09 6.25
CA LEU A 149 5.89 12.89 5.93
C LEU A 149 6.81 11.76 5.45
N ILE A 150 7.80 12.06 4.59
CA ILE A 150 8.69 11.07 4.00
C ILE A 150 9.45 10.29 5.08
N LEU A 151 10.00 10.96 6.09
CA LEU A 151 10.78 10.29 7.13
C LEU A 151 9.94 9.33 7.99
N PRO A 152 8.80 9.73 8.58
CA PRO A 152 7.95 8.82 9.34
C PRO A 152 7.38 7.68 8.47
N TYR A 153 6.94 7.95 7.24
CA TYR A 153 6.40 6.89 6.35
C TYR A 153 7.47 5.86 6.00
N THR A 154 8.71 6.31 5.80
CA THR A 154 9.86 5.41 5.64
C THR A 154 10.00 4.51 6.85
N VAL A 155 10.09 5.09 8.06
CA VAL A 155 10.28 4.33 9.31
C VAL A 155 9.16 3.32 9.53
N LEU A 156 7.91 3.72 9.29
CA LEU A 156 6.73 2.86 9.48
C LEU A 156 6.67 1.70 8.46
N SER A 157 7.18 1.90 7.25
CA SER A 157 7.19 0.87 6.19
C SER A 157 8.41 -0.06 6.27
N LEU A 158 9.51 0.36 6.93
CA LEU A 158 10.74 -0.41 7.05
C LEU A 158 10.53 -1.84 7.58
N PRO A 159 9.76 -2.09 8.66
CA PRO A 159 9.60 -3.43 9.21
C PRO A 159 9.05 -4.42 8.19
N VAL A 160 7.92 -4.11 7.58
CA VAL A 160 7.23 -4.99 6.63
C VAL A 160 8.10 -5.22 5.39
N CYS A 161 8.68 -4.16 4.82
CA CYS A 161 9.55 -4.28 3.65
C CYS A 161 10.81 -5.12 3.95
N THR A 162 11.43 -4.92 5.13
CA THR A 162 12.60 -5.71 5.53
C THR A 162 12.26 -7.20 5.69
N LEU A 163 11.12 -7.54 6.30
CA LEU A 163 10.67 -8.93 6.45
C LEU A 163 10.42 -9.58 5.09
N VAL A 164 9.68 -8.91 4.20
CA VAL A 164 9.42 -9.41 2.85
C VAL A 164 10.74 -9.65 2.12
N LEU A 165 11.62 -8.66 2.06
CA LEU A 165 12.89 -8.78 1.34
C LEU A 165 13.81 -9.83 1.95
N THR A 166 13.86 -9.98 3.27
CA THR A 166 14.66 -11.03 3.94
C THR A 166 14.22 -12.42 3.48
N SER A 167 12.91 -12.69 3.44
CA SER A 167 12.37 -13.96 2.97
C SER A 167 12.74 -14.26 1.51
N PHE A 168 12.69 -13.23 0.64
CA PHE A 168 13.12 -13.37 -0.76
C PHE A 168 14.60 -13.63 -0.89
N PHE A 169 15.44 -12.88 -0.19
CA PHE A 169 16.88 -13.08 -0.24
C PHE A 169 17.29 -14.46 0.29
N GLU A 170 16.63 -14.97 1.33
CA GLU A 170 16.88 -16.32 1.83
C GLU A 170 16.53 -17.43 0.82
N SER A 171 15.57 -17.20 -0.07
CA SER A 171 15.18 -18.18 -1.09
C SER A 171 16.19 -18.32 -2.25
N ILE A 172 17.09 -17.34 -2.42
CA ILE A 172 18.11 -17.35 -3.47
C ILE A 172 19.30 -18.21 -2.99
N PRO A 173 19.79 -19.19 -3.81
CA PRO A 173 20.96 -19.98 -3.48
C PRO A 173 22.20 -19.12 -3.24
N ARG A 174 22.92 -19.38 -2.14
CA ARG A 174 24.14 -18.64 -1.78
C ARG A 174 25.29 -18.84 -2.76
N ASP A 175 25.28 -19.95 -3.50
CA ASP A 175 26.32 -20.29 -4.46
C ASP A 175 26.43 -19.27 -5.60
N LEU A 176 25.33 -18.64 -6.01
CA LEU A 176 25.33 -17.58 -7.02
C LEU A 176 26.09 -16.34 -6.56
N GLU A 177 25.93 -15.98 -5.29
CA GLU A 177 26.65 -14.86 -4.67
C GLU A 177 28.12 -15.22 -4.46
N ASN A 178 28.41 -16.43 -4.00
CA ASN A 178 29.79 -16.92 -3.79
C ASN A 178 30.55 -16.97 -5.12
N ALA A 179 29.94 -17.46 -6.21
CA ALA A 179 30.53 -17.44 -7.54
C ALA A 179 30.90 -16.03 -8.00
N ALA A 180 30.00 -15.07 -7.83
CA ALA A 180 30.27 -13.66 -8.15
C ALA A 180 31.43 -13.08 -7.33
N MET A 181 31.57 -13.48 -6.05
CA MET A 181 32.70 -13.05 -5.23
C MET A 181 34.03 -13.70 -5.66
N VAL A 182 34.00 -14.94 -6.14
CA VAL A 182 35.19 -15.60 -6.74
C VAL A 182 35.58 -14.89 -8.03
N ASP A 183 34.63 -14.40 -8.82
CA ASP A 183 34.83 -13.60 -10.04
C ASP A 183 35.28 -12.17 -9.72
N GLY A 184 35.58 -11.81 -8.45
CA GLY A 184 36.12 -10.53 -8.02
C GLY A 184 35.04 -9.48 -7.65
N CYS A 185 33.76 -9.82 -7.57
CA CYS A 185 32.75 -8.90 -7.06
C CYS A 185 32.91 -8.68 -5.54
N THR A 186 32.76 -7.43 -5.12
CA THR A 186 32.55 -7.13 -3.69
C THR A 186 31.16 -7.62 -3.24
N ARG A 187 30.92 -7.74 -1.93
CA ARG A 187 29.59 -8.07 -1.39
C ARG A 187 28.50 -7.09 -1.84
N PHE A 188 28.81 -5.79 -1.90
CA PHE A 188 27.92 -4.79 -2.46
C PHE A 188 27.67 -5.01 -3.96
N GLY A 189 28.70 -5.37 -4.70
CA GLY A 189 28.58 -5.73 -6.12
C GLY A 189 27.67 -6.93 -6.31
N ALA A 190 27.85 -8.00 -5.53
CA ALA A 190 27.01 -9.19 -5.56
C ALA A 190 25.55 -8.86 -5.15
N LEU A 191 25.34 -8.04 -4.12
CA LEU A 191 23.99 -7.59 -3.74
C LEU A 191 23.25 -6.95 -4.91
N PHE A 192 23.81 -5.89 -5.52
CA PHE A 192 23.09 -5.11 -6.54
C PHE A 192 23.10 -5.74 -7.93
N ARG A 193 24.11 -6.58 -8.28
CA ARG A 193 24.20 -7.21 -9.61
C ARG A 193 23.57 -8.60 -9.67
N ILE A 194 23.47 -9.30 -8.54
CA ILE A 194 22.97 -10.68 -8.49
C ILE A 194 21.70 -10.78 -7.64
N VAL A 195 21.79 -10.46 -6.33
CA VAL A 195 20.72 -10.72 -5.37
C VAL A 195 19.48 -9.86 -5.64
N VAL A 196 19.64 -8.55 -5.79
CA VAL A 196 18.51 -7.62 -6.04
C VAL A 196 17.78 -7.91 -7.34
N PRO A 197 18.46 -8.16 -8.49
CA PRO A 197 17.77 -8.54 -9.74
C PRO A 197 17.04 -9.88 -9.63
N LEU A 198 17.61 -10.89 -8.99
CA LEU A 198 16.96 -12.18 -8.77
C LEU A 198 15.77 -12.08 -7.81
N ALA A 199 15.85 -11.19 -6.82
CA ALA A 199 14.75 -10.89 -5.90
C ALA A 199 13.80 -9.82 -6.42
N ALA A 200 13.86 -9.42 -7.69
CA ALA A 200 13.02 -8.35 -8.23
C ALA A 200 11.53 -8.49 -7.90
N PRO A 201 10.89 -9.69 -7.94
CA PRO A 201 9.51 -9.82 -7.50
C PRO A 201 9.28 -9.39 -6.05
N GLY A 202 10.20 -9.73 -5.14
CA GLY A 202 10.16 -9.31 -3.75
C GLY A 202 10.38 -7.80 -3.57
N VAL A 203 11.29 -7.20 -4.33
CA VAL A 203 11.54 -5.76 -4.30
C VAL A 203 10.31 -4.99 -4.79
N PHE A 204 9.67 -5.43 -5.87
CA PHE A 204 8.42 -4.84 -6.35
C PHE A 204 7.28 -4.99 -5.33
N THR A 205 7.14 -6.17 -4.72
CA THR A 205 6.11 -6.40 -3.69
C THR A 205 6.31 -5.46 -2.50
N ALA A 206 7.52 -5.38 -1.95
CA ALA A 206 7.85 -4.47 -0.86
C ALA A 206 7.62 -3.00 -1.26
N GLY A 207 7.99 -2.63 -2.49
CA GLY A 207 7.78 -1.28 -3.02
C GLY A 207 6.31 -0.89 -3.13
N ILE A 208 5.46 -1.78 -3.63
CA ILE A 208 4.02 -1.53 -3.72
C ILE A 208 3.40 -1.40 -2.33
N LEU A 209 3.77 -2.27 -1.39
CA LEU A 209 3.28 -2.17 0.00
C LEU A 209 3.69 -0.84 0.65
N ALA A 210 4.94 -0.41 0.49
CA ALA A 210 5.40 0.88 1.00
C ALA A 210 4.68 2.06 0.32
N PHE A 211 4.49 2.01 -1.00
CA PHE A 211 3.83 3.05 -1.77
C PHE A 211 2.36 3.21 -1.35
N VAL A 212 1.60 2.11 -1.31
CA VAL A 212 0.18 2.12 -0.94
C VAL A 212 0.01 2.61 0.50
N ASN A 213 0.84 2.11 1.43
CA ASN A 213 0.80 2.56 2.82
C ASN A 213 1.04 4.08 2.96
N SER A 214 1.98 4.62 2.20
CA SER A 214 2.26 6.07 2.20
C SER A 214 1.21 6.88 1.45
N TRP A 215 0.58 6.30 0.40
CA TRP A 215 -0.46 6.95 -0.38
C TRP A 215 -1.75 7.15 0.41
N ASP A 216 -2.15 6.14 1.20
CA ASP A 216 -3.40 6.14 1.95
C ASP A 216 -3.28 6.79 3.33
N GLU A 217 -2.05 7.19 3.74
CA GLU A 217 -1.83 7.74 5.07
C GLU A 217 -2.47 9.13 5.21
N PHE A 218 -3.28 9.27 6.23
CA PHE A 218 -4.09 10.44 6.48
C PHE A 218 -3.72 11.18 7.76
N LEU A 219 -3.45 10.44 8.86
CA LEU A 219 -3.36 10.98 10.20
C LEU A 219 -2.14 11.89 10.41
N LEU A 220 -0.97 11.43 9.96
CA LEU A 220 0.26 12.21 10.04
C LEU A 220 0.20 13.37 9.04
N ALA A 221 -0.33 13.14 7.82
CA ALA A 221 -0.48 14.17 6.81
C ALA A 221 -1.36 15.32 7.30
N LEU A 222 -2.49 15.02 7.95
CA LEU A 222 -3.38 16.00 8.54
C LEU A 222 -2.71 16.80 9.65
N SER A 223 -1.89 16.11 10.46
CA SER A 223 -1.30 16.68 11.67
C SER A 223 -0.04 17.50 11.39
N PHE A 224 0.78 17.09 10.41
CA PHE A 224 2.10 17.68 10.17
C PHE A 224 2.10 18.79 9.12
N ASN A 225 1.16 18.74 8.16
CA ASN A 225 1.10 19.69 7.06
C ASN A 225 -0.22 20.48 7.07
N SER A 226 -0.22 21.60 7.79
CA SER A 226 -1.33 22.55 7.84
C SER A 226 -1.39 23.45 6.59
N ASN A 227 -0.27 23.62 5.87
CA ASN A 227 -0.19 24.43 4.65
C ASN A 227 -1.02 23.78 3.52
N PRO A 228 -2.03 24.48 2.95
CA PRO A 228 -2.86 23.94 1.88
C PRO A 228 -2.08 23.47 0.65
N ALA A 229 -0.97 24.13 0.30
CA ALA A 229 -0.14 23.75 -0.85
C ALA A 229 0.61 22.43 -0.69
N LEU A 230 0.71 21.90 0.54
CA LEU A 230 1.45 20.68 0.87
C LEU A 230 0.54 19.53 1.30
N ARG A 231 -0.77 19.70 1.26
CA ARG A 231 -1.73 18.67 1.61
C ARG A 231 -1.66 17.51 0.64
N THR A 232 -1.77 16.31 1.18
CA THR A 232 -1.89 15.06 0.41
C THR A 232 -3.34 14.80 0.04
N LEU A 233 -3.57 13.88 -0.89
CA LEU A 233 -4.88 13.55 -1.41
C LEU A 233 -5.88 13.12 -0.32
N PRO A 234 -5.56 12.22 0.64
CA PRO A 234 -6.51 11.85 1.69
C PRO A 234 -6.98 13.05 2.52
N VAL A 235 -6.08 13.97 2.85
CA VAL A 235 -6.41 15.20 3.56
C VAL A 235 -7.22 16.14 2.66
N GLY A 236 -6.83 16.29 1.40
CA GLY A 236 -7.50 17.13 0.42
C GLY A 236 -8.95 16.72 0.15
N ILE A 237 -9.24 15.40 0.13
CA ILE A 237 -10.60 14.89 -0.07
C ILE A 237 -11.53 15.33 1.06
N GLN A 238 -11.06 15.44 2.28
CA GLN A 238 -11.88 15.92 3.39
C GLN A 238 -12.32 17.39 3.23
N LEU A 239 -11.61 18.20 2.46
CA LEU A 239 -11.93 19.60 2.25
C LEU A 239 -13.17 19.84 1.37
N TYR A 240 -13.65 18.80 0.67
CA TYR A 240 -14.92 18.87 -0.05
C TYR A 240 -16.13 18.81 0.89
N GLN A 241 -15.93 18.34 2.13
CA GLN A 241 -16.98 18.33 3.14
C GLN A 241 -17.20 19.74 3.67
N GLY A 242 -18.39 20.27 3.48
CA GLY A 242 -18.83 21.50 4.12
C GLY A 242 -19.37 21.24 5.54
N GLU A 243 -19.61 22.31 6.27
CA GLU A 243 -20.12 22.21 7.65
C GLU A 243 -21.50 21.52 7.73
N PHE A 244 -22.34 21.75 6.71
CA PHE A 244 -23.72 21.20 6.65
C PHE A 244 -24.02 20.43 5.37
N ALA A 245 -23.05 20.31 4.46
CA ALA A 245 -23.24 19.66 3.17
C ALA A 245 -22.12 18.66 2.90
N PHE A 246 -22.51 17.48 2.43
CA PHE A 246 -21.60 16.42 2.00
C PHE A 246 -21.86 16.13 0.52
N PRO A 247 -21.19 16.80 -0.41
CA PRO A 247 -21.39 16.59 -1.84
C PRO A 247 -20.79 15.23 -2.27
N TRP A 248 -21.47 14.14 -1.90
CA TRP A 248 -21.02 12.78 -2.16
C TRP A 248 -20.63 12.47 -3.60
N PRO A 249 -21.37 13.02 -4.64
CA PRO A 249 -20.96 12.81 -6.02
C PRO A 249 -19.60 13.42 -6.34
N VAL A 250 -19.32 14.63 -5.84
CA VAL A 250 -18.03 15.33 -6.04
C VAL A 250 -16.91 14.63 -5.28
N ILE A 251 -17.16 14.24 -4.02
CA ILE A 251 -16.20 13.45 -3.21
C ILE A 251 -15.90 12.13 -3.92
N SER A 252 -16.94 11.45 -4.44
CA SER A 252 -16.77 10.20 -5.19
C SER A 252 -15.95 10.39 -6.46
N ALA A 253 -16.16 11.50 -7.19
CA ALA A 253 -15.35 11.84 -8.36
C ALA A 253 -13.87 12.07 -7.98
N ALA A 254 -13.59 12.80 -6.91
CA ALA A 254 -12.24 13.00 -6.40
C ALA A 254 -11.58 11.68 -5.96
N LEU A 255 -12.33 10.78 -5.30
CA LEU A 255 -11.87 9.44 -4.92
C LEU A 255 -11.55 8.57 -6.15
N VAL A 256 -12.40 8.58 -7.17
CA VAL A 256 -12.16 7.85 -8.43
C VAL A 256 -10.86 8.32 -9.09
N VAL A 257 -10.66 9.64 -9.17
CA VAL A 257 -9.40 10.22 -9.70
C VAL A 257 -8.21 9.78 -8.82
N GLY A 258 -8.39 9.76 -7.50
CA GLY A 258 -7.36 9.36 -6.54
C GLY A 258 -6.97 7.88 -6.60
N ILE A 259 -7.89 7.01 -7.01
CA ILE A 259 -7.63 5.57 -7.17
C ILE A 259 -6.78 5.28 -8.43
N VAL A 260 -6.89 6.11 -9.47
CA VAL A 260 -6.25 5.88 -10.77
C VAL A 260 -4.74 5.63 -10.68
N PRO A 261 -3.91 6.44 -9.99
CA PRO A 261 -2.47 6.20 -9.90
C PRO A 261 -2.12 4.85 -9.26
N VAL A 262 -2.82 4.48 -8.19
CA VAL A 262 -2.60 3.19 -7.50
C VAL A 262 -3.07 2.03 -8.36
N ALA A 263 -4.23 2.16 -9.03
CA ALA A 263 -4.74 1.13 -9.94
C ALA A 263 -3.78 0.89 -11.11
N ILE A 264 -3.24 1.94 -11.71
CA ILE A 264 -2.23 1.84 -12.78
C ILE A 264 -0.99 1.09 -12.27
N LEU A 265 -0.50 1.46 -11.09
CA LEU A 265 0.66 0.82 -10.48
C LEU A 265 0.39 -0.68 -10.24
N ILE A 266 -0.76 -1.04 -9.67
CA ILE A 266 -1.15 -2.44 -9.43
C ILE A 266 -1.26 -3.21 -10.75
N VAL A 267 -1.90 -2.66 -11.79
CA VAL A 267 -2.07 -3.32 -13.10
C VAL A 267 -0.72 -3.57 -13.77
N ILE A 268 0.21 -2.61 -13.71
CA ILE A 268 1.55 -2.78 -14.29
C ILE A 268 2.35 -3.87 -13.57
N PHE A 269 2.25 -3.97 -12.25
CA PHE A 269 3.10 -4.84 -11.43
C PHE A 269 2.38 -6.09 -10.89
N GLN A 270 1.10 -6.34 -11.24
CA GLN A 270 0.27 -7.43 -10.69
C GLN A 270 0.94 -8.81 -10.78
N GLU A 271 1.58 -9.14 -11.92
CA GLU A 271 2.23 -10.45 -12.10
C GLU A 271 3.40 -10.66 -11.12
N ARG A 272 4.16 -9.59 -10.85
CA ARG A 272 5.29 -9.63 -9.92
C ARG A 272 4.83 -9.69 -8.46
N VAL A 273 3.73 -9.00 -8.14
CA VAL A 273 3.12 -9.04 -6.80
C VAL A 273 2.57 -10.42 -6.49
N VAL A 274 1.81 -11.01 -7.41
CA VAL A 274 1.23 -12.36 -7.21
C VAL A 274 2.33 -13.39 -7.03
N SER A 275 3.38 -13.36 -7.87
CA SER A 275 4.52 -14.27 -7.72
C SER A 275 5.25 -14.06 -6.39
N GLY A 276 5.34 -12.81 -5.92
CA GLY A 276 5.97 -12.46 -4.66
C GLY A 276 5.20 -12.95 -3.43
N LEU A 277 3.90 -12.75 -3.39
CA LEU A 277 3.05 -13.19 -2.28
C LEU A 277 2.95 -14.72 -2.17
N THR A 278 2.90 -15.42 -3.31
CA THR A 278 2.83 -16.88 -3.34
C THR A 278 4.16 -17.56 -2.96
N ALA A 279 5.30 -16.99 -3.32
CA ALA A 279 6.61 -17.51 -2.93
C ALA A 279 6.85 -17.42 -1.41
N GLY A 280 6.29 -16.42 -0.72
CA GLY A 280 6.34 -16.30 0.73
C GLY A 280 5.37 -17.21 1.49
N GLY A 281 4.26 -17.62 0.86
CA GLY A 281 3.19 -18.41 1.49
C GLY A 281 3.34 -19.94 1.42
N LEU A 282 4.29 -20.45 0.63
CA LEU A 282 4.46 -21.91 0.41
C LEU A 282 5.42 -22.59 1.40
N LYS A 283 5.84 -21.95 2.47
CA LYS A 283 6.68 -22.53 3.53
C LYS A 283 5.85 -22.88 4.79
N GLY A 284 4.61 -23.32 4.60
CA GLY A 284 3.77 -23.88 5.67
C GLY A 284 3.41 -25.32 5.39
#